data_c08752208c6875f01fddfe3b9aa131c4
#
_entry.id   c08752208c6875f01fddfe3b9aa131c4
#
_cell.length_a   1.000
_cell.length_b   1.000
_cell.length_c   1.000
_cell.angle_alpha   90.00
_cell.angle_beta   90.00
_cell.angle_gamma   90.00
#
_symmetry.space_group_name_H-M   'P 1'
#
loop_
_entity.id
_entity.type
_entity.pdbx_description
1 polymer ?
#
loop_
_entity_poly.entity_id
_entity_poly.type
_entity_poly.pdbx_seq_one_letter_code
_entity_poly.pdbx_strand_id
1 'polypeptide(L)'
;MSYWEESEGVTTTGFNKGGTVNLGNVKVTMVNAVHSSSMMKNGQIMYTGAEAGFVIEGENNTIYFSGDTDVMADMEIINDLHKPNIGILSCGGHFTMDMKRAAYAAKKYFNFKKLMPPFME
;
A
#
# COMPACT_ATOMS: atom_id res chain seq x y z
N MET A 1 -11.39 -6.10 -6.18
CA MET A 1 -11.69 -6.05 -4.72
C MET A 1 -13.17 -5.76 -4.46
N SER A 2 -13.71 -4.63 -4.92
CA SER A 2 -15.12 -4.27 -4.62
C SER A 2 -16.14 -5.35 -4.94
N TYR A 3 -15.98 -6.08 -6.01
CA TYR A 3 -16.91 -7.19 -6.36
C TYR A 3 -17.00 -8.22 -5.23
N TRP A 4 -15.84 -8.62 -4.65
CA TRP A 4 -15.83 -9.64 -3.60
C TRP A 4 -16.43 -9.12 -2.30
N GLU A 5 -16.08 -7.90 -1.93
CA GLU A 5 -16.54 -7.27 -0.70
C GLU A 5 -18.04 -6.98 -0.76
N GLU A 6 -18.52 -6.51 -1.90
CA GLU A 6 -19.96 -6.26 -2.10
C GLU A 6 -20.77 -7.57 -2.07
N SER A 7 -20.21 -8.66 -2.60
CA SER A 7 -20.87 -9.97 -2.52
C SER A 7 -20.98 -10.50 -1.10
N GLU A 8 -20.14 -10.02 -0.19
CA GLU A 8 -20.20 -10.32 1.25
C GLU A 8 -20.99 -9.28 2.05
N GLY A 9 -21.64 -8.35 1.39
CA GLY A 9 -22.49 -7.34 2.03
C GLY A 9 -21.75 -6.12 2.56
N VAL A 10 -20.51 -5.89 2.13
CA VAL A 10 -19.72 -4.71 2.52
C VAL A 10 -19.88 -3.61 1.48
N THR A 11 -20.17 -2.40 1.93
CA THR A 11 -20.20 -1.23 1.04
C THR A 11 -18.79 -0.80 0.70
N THR A 12 -18.49 -0.67 -0.58
CA THR A 12 -17.15 -0.34 -1.06
C THR A 12 -17.16 0.87 -1.99
N THR A 13 -15.99 1.49 -2.11
CA THR A 13 -15.74 2.53 -3.11
C THR A 13 -14.58 2.07 -3.99
N GLY A 14 -14.86 1.84 -5.26
CA GLY A 14 -13.84 1.43 -6.23
C GLY A 14 -13.01 2.61 -6.71
N PHE A 15 -11.70 2.43 -6.81
CA PHE A 15 -10.79 3.39 -7.44
C PHE A 15 -9.54 2.64 -7.90
N ASN A 16 -8.61 3.33 -8.55
CA ASN A 16 -7.42 2.69 -9.11
C ASN A 16 -6.18 3.54 -8.88
N LYS A 17 -5.01 2.99 -9.20
CA LYS A 17 -3.70 3.64 -9.03
C LYS A 17 -3.69 5.03 -9.67
N GLY A 18 -3.19 6.00 -8.93
CA GLY A 18 -3.18 7.40 -9.31
C GLY A 18 -4.45 8.16 -8.92
N GLY A 19 -5.52 7.43 -8.55
CA GLY A 19 -6.77 8.02 -8.12
C GLY A 19 -6.81 8.28 -6.63
N THR A 20 -7.60 9.28 -6.24
CA THR A 20 -7.79 9.67 -4.84
C THR A 20 -9.27 9.68 -4.49
N VAL A 21 -9.61 9.07 -3.37
CA VAL A 21 -10.95 9.12 -2.78
C VAL A 21 -10.93 10.07 -1.60
N ASN A 22 -11.87 10.99 -1.57
CA ASN A 22 -12.05 11.93 -0.47
C ASN A 22 -13.13 11.40 0.48
N LEU A 23 -12.73 11.11 1.71
CA LEU A 23 -13.61 10.57 2.75
C LEU A 23 -13.91 11.63 3.83
N GLY A 24 -13.94 12.91 3.45
CA GLY A 24 -14.12 14.01 4.40
C GLY A 24 -12.79 14.53 4.91
N ASN A 25 -12.44 14.21 6.15
CA ASN A 25 -11.16 14.63 6.75
C ASN A 25 -9.97 13.77 6.35
N VAL A 26 -10.20 12.74 5.53
CA VAL A 26 -9.14 11.83 5.10
C VAL A 26 -9.24 11.65 3.59
N LYS A 27 -8.10 11.70 2.91
CA LYS A 27 -7.97 11.36 1.49
C LYS A 27 -7.12 10.13 1.36
N VAL A 28 -7.52 9.21 0.48
CA VAL A 28 -6.78 7.98 0.23
C VAL A 28 -6.43 7.92 -1.25
N THR A 29 -5.15 7.88 -1.54
CA THR A 29 -4.63 7.72 -2.92
C THR A 29 -4.08 6.32 -3.08
N MET A 30 -4.50 5.64 -4.13
CA MET A 30 -3.93 4.34 -4.49
C MET A 30 -2.64 4.56 -5.28
N VAL A 31 -1.57 3.90 -4.85
CA VAL A 31 -0.25 4.01 -5.49
C VAL A 31 0.27 2.63 -5.90
N ASN A 32 1.34 2.61 -6.66
CA ASN A 32 1.93 1.36 -7.12
C ASN A 32 2.53 0.54 -5.98
N ALA A 33 2.61 -0.75 -6.22
CA ALA A 33 3.35 -1.72 -5.42
C ALA A 33 3.90 -2.79 -6.38
N VAL A 34 4.97 -3.46 -5.99
CA VAL A 34 5.60 -4.50 -6.81
C VAL A 34 5.42 -5.84 -6.11
N HIS A 35 4.41 -6.56 -6.53
CA HIS A 35 4.02 -7.85 -5.95
C HIS A 35 3.13 -8.60 -6.95
N SER A 36 2.45 -9.62 -6.50
CA SER A 36 1.41 -10.32 -7.26
C SER A 36 0.07 -10.15 -6.54
N SER A 37 -1.00 -10.38 -7.28
CA SER A 37 -2.34 -10.34 -6.71
C SER A 37 -3.19 -11.45 -7.31
N SER A 38 -3.38 -12.51 -6.53
CA SER A 38 -4.22 -13.63 -6.93
C SER A 38 -4.80 -14.28 -5.67
N MET A 39 -5.87 -15.04 -5.87
CA MET A 39 -6.46 -15.82 -4.80
C MET A 39 -6.89 -17.19 -5.32
N MET A 40 -6.99 -18.15 -4.44
CA MET A 40 -7.52 -19.47 -4.73
C MET A 40 -9.02 -19.47 -4.42
N LYS A 41 -9.83 -19.83 -5.40
CA LYS A 41 -11.28 -20.01 -5.24
C LYS A 41 -11.71 -21.27 -5.94
N ASN A 42 -12.36 -22.16 -5.21
CA ASN A 42 -12.85 -23.45 -5.73
C ASN A 42 -11.73 -24.26 -6.43
N GLY A 43 -10.51 -24.25 -5.88
CA GLY A 43 -9.38 -24.98 -6.44
C GLY A 43 -8.74 -24.32 -7.66
N GLN A 44 -9.15 -23.12 -8.04
CA GLN A 44 -8.60 -22.38 -9.17
C GLN A 44 -7.95 -21.08 -8.73
N ILE A 45 -6.81 -20.74 -9.35
CA ILE A 45 -6.14 -19.47 -9.13
C ILE A 45 -6.86 -18.40 -9.93
N MET A 46 -7.27 -17.33 -9.27
CA MET A 46 -7.94 -16.20 -9.89
C MET A 46 -7.12 -14.93 -9.72
N TYR A 47 -6.95 -14.20 -10.82
CA TYR A 47 -6.34 -12.88 -10.76
C TYR A 47 -7.32 -11.90 -10.12
N THR A 48 -6.85 -11.17 -9.09
CA THR A 48 -7.70 -10.27 -8.29
C THR A 48 -7.40 -8.79 -8.53
N GLY A 49 -6.74 -8.48 -9.61
CA GLY A 49 -6.33 -7.12 -9.95
C GLY A 49 -4.85 -6.88 -9.71
N ALA A 50 -4.41 -5.67 -9.92
CA ALA A 50 -3.02 -5.29 -9.67
C ALA A 50 -2.79 -5.03 -8.18
N GLU A 51 -1.60 -5.36 -7.72
CA GLU A 51 -1.12 -5.04 -6.38
C GLU A 51 -1.06 -3.52 -6.19
N ALA A 52 -1.25 -3.06 -4.96
CA ALA A 52 -1.28 -1.63 -4.68
C ALA A 52 -0.85 -1.31 -3.25
N GLY A 53 -0.35 -0.11 -3.08
CA GLY A 53 -0.19 0.55 -1.80
C GLY A 53 -1.12 1.74 -1.69
N PHE A 54 -1.09 2.44 -0.57
CA PHE A 54 -1.97 3.56 -0.31
C PHE A 54 -1.23 4.70 0.39
N VAL A 55 -1.57 5.92 0.02
CA VAL A 55 -1.21 7.11 0.78
C VAL A 55 -2.48 7.65 1.43
N ILE A 56 -2.44 7.76 2.74
CA ILE A 56 -3.58 8.20 3.56
C ILE A 56 -3.23 9.56 4.15
N GLU A 57 -3.88 10.60 3.67
CA GLU A 57 -3.65 11.98 4.08
C GLU A 57 -4.74 12.40 5.07
N GLY A 58 -4.36 12.51 6.34
CA GLY A 58 -5.21 13.00 7.40
C GLY A 58 -4.93 14.46 7.72
N GLU A 59 -5.51 14.94 8.81
CA GLU A 59 -5.38 16.33 9.21
C GLU A 59 -3.94 16.71 9.59
N ASN A 60 -3.26 15.86 10.36
CA ASN A 60 -1.92 16.15 10.89
C ASN A 60 -0.83 15.21 10.38
N ASN A 61 -1.22 14.10 9.79
CA ASN A 61 -0.29 13.07 9.35
C ASN A 61 -0.63 12.55 7.97
N THR A 62 0.40 12.19 7.22
CA THR A 62 0.28 11.49 5.96
C THR A 62 1.01 10.16 6.09
N ILE A 63 0.29 9.09 5.84
CA ILE A 63 0.78 7.72 6.01
C ILE A 63 0.98 7.10 4.63
N TYR A 64 2.16 6.54 4.39
CA TYR A 64 2.37 5.62 3.28
C TYR A 64 2.23 4.20 3.81
N PHE A 65 1.21 3.51 3.37
CA PHE A 65 0.99 2.08 3.61
C PHE A 65 1.38 1.34 2.34
N SER A 66 2.52 0.66 2.37
CA SER A 66 3.08 0.05 1.16
C SER A 66 2.24 -1.12 0.62
N GLY A 67 1.46 -1.77 1.47
CA GLY A 67 0.94 -3.08 1.15
C GLY A 67 2.10 -4.07 0.98
N ASP A 68 1.83 -5.18 0.36
CA ASP A 68 2.86 -6.16 0.04
C ASP A 68 3.63 -5.68 -1.18
N THR A 69 4.93 -5.46 -1.02
CA THR A 69 5.77 -4.92 -2.09
C THR A 69 7.24 -5.23 -1.86
N ASP A 70 8.02 -5.15 -2.94
CA ASP A 70 9.46 -4.94 -2.86
C ASP A 70 9.75 -3.43 -2.84
N VAL A 71 11.00 -3.07 -2.59
CA VAL A 71 11.48 -1.71 -2.80
C VAL A 71 11.41 -1.38 -4.31
N MET A 72 10.99 -0.18 -4.64
CA MET A 72 10.81 0.25 -6.03
C MET A 72 11.16 1.73 -6.19
N ALA A 73 11.61 2.09 -7.38
CA ALA A 73 11.93 3.48 -7.70
C ALA A 73 10.72 4.42 -7.60
N ASP A 74 9.53 3.90 -7.79
CA ASP A 74 8.28 4.67 -7.67
C ASP A 74 8.11 5.30 -6.29
N MET A 75 8.80 4.78 -5.27
CA MET A 75 8.77 5.34 -3.92
C MET A 75 9.31 6.77 -3.87
N GLU A 76 10.24 7.12 -4.76
CA GLU A 76 10.69 8.50 -4.90
C GLU A 76 9.55 9.43 -5.33
N ILE A 77 8.77 9.00 -6.30
CA ILE A 77 7.61 9.76 -6.81
C ILE A 77 6.56 9.90 -5.71
N ILE A 78 6.30 8.83 -4.98
CA ILE A 78 5.35 8.84 -3.87
C ILE A 78 5.77 9.86 -2.82
N ASN A 79 7.06 9.89 -2.48
CA ASN A 79 7.57 10.87 -1.52
C ASN A 79 7.49 12.30 -2.05
N ASP A 80 7.85 12.51 -3.32
CA ASP A 80 7.82 13.84 -3.92
C ASP A 80 6.43 14.44 -3.95
N LEU A 81 5.43 13.62 -4.28
CA LEU A 81 4.04 14.08 -4.40
C LEU A 81 3.32 14.21 -3.06
N HIS A 82 3.56 13.31 -2.12
CA HIS A 82 2.75 13.20 -0.91
C HIS A 82 3.50 13.50 0.38
N LYS A 83 4.82 13.36 0.40
CA LYS A 83 5.69 13.63 1.56
C LYS A 83 5.17 12.97 2.85
N PRO A 84 4.93 11.65 2.83
CA PRO A 84 4.41 10.98 4.02
C PRO A 84 5.41 11.07 5.17
N ASN A 85 4.89 11.34 6.37
CA ASN A 85 5.69 11.41 7.58
C ASN A 85 5.64 10.13 8.41
N ILE A 86 4.74 9.22 8.06
CA ILE A 86 4.63 7.90 8.69
C ILE A 86 4.69 6.85 7.59
N GLY A 87 5.54 5.84 7.78
CA GLY A 87 5.64 4.69 6.88
C GLY A 87 5.18 3.42 7.56
N ILE A 88 4.34 2.66 6.86
CA ILE A 88 3.98 1.30 7.25
C ILE A 88 4.40 0.41 6.08
N LEU A 89 5.57 -0.23 6.22
CA LEU A 89 6.20 -0.97 5.14
C LEU A 89 6.21 -2.46 5.43
N SER A 90 5.90 -3.26 4.41
CA SER A 90 6.08 -4.71 4.50
C SER A 90 7.53 -5.06 4.79
N CYS A 91 7.77 -6.06 5.62
CA CYS A 91 9.11 -6.48 5.99
C CYS A 91 9.20 -7.97 6.37
N GLY A 92 8.31 -8.79 5.82
CA GLY A 92 8.24 -10.23 6.15
C GLY A 92 9.45 -11.03 5.71
N GLY A 93 10.04 -10.68 4.58
CA GLY A 93 11.30 -11.27 4.13
C GLY A 93 11.19 -12.55 3.32
N HIS A 94 10.00 -13.12 3.22
CA HIS A 94 9.76 -14.31 2.42
C HIS A 94 8.87 -14.02 1.20
N PHE A 95 7.71 -13.45 1.43
CA PHE A 95 6.78 -13.07 0.36
C PHE A 95 6.87 -11.59 -0.02
N THR A 96 7.48 -10.78 0.84
CA THR A 96 7.68 -9.35 0.62
C THR A 96 9.14 -9.00 0.89
N MET A 97 9.50 -7.72 0.72
CA MET A 97 10.84 -7.26 1.09
C MET A 97 11.13 -7.54 2.57
N ASP A 98 12.41 -7.79 2.87
CA ASP A 98 12.86 -7.99 4.23
C ASP A 98 13.11 -6.66 4.95
N MET A 99 13.50 -6.73 6.22
CA MET A 99 13.78 -5.54 7.02
C MET A 99 14.93 -4.70 6.45
N LYS A 100 15.93 -5.34 5.84
CA LYS A 100 17.06 -4.63 5.22
C LYS A 100 16.60 -3.81 4.03
N ARG A 101 15.76 -4.41 3.18
CA ARG A 101 15.20 -3.72 2.00
C ARG A 101 14.22 -2.63 2.41
N ALA A 102 13.40 -2.88 3.42
CA ALA A 102 12.47 -1.88 3.95
C ALA A 102 13.22 -0.69 4.56
N ALA A 103 14.27 -0.95 5.32
CA ALA A 103 15.13 0.10 5.88
C ALA A 103 15.83 0.91 4.77
N TYR A 104 16.31 0.23 3.72
CA TYR A 104 16.89 0.90 2.56
C TYR A 104 15.87 1.82 1.90
N ALA A 105 14.66 1.32 1.64
CA ALA A 105 13.58 2.10 1.02
C ALA A 105 13.25 3.35 1.86
N ALA A 106 13.07 3.17 3.16
CA ALA A 106 12.75 4.26 4.07
C ALA A 106 13.84 5.34 4.08
N LYS A 107 15.10 4.93 4.12
CA LYS A 107 16.24 5.85 4.15
C LYS A 107 16.47 6.53 2.80
N LYS A 108 16.35 5.78 1.70
CA LYS A 108 16.67 6.27 0.36
C LYS A 108 15.59 7.23 -0.17
N TYR A 109 14.33 6.93 0.04
CA TYR A 109 13.24 7.62 -0.64
C TYR A 109 12.38 8.50 0.25
N PHE A 110 12.40 8.29 1.55
CA PHE A 110 11.44 8.92 2.46
C PHE A 110 12.12 9.70 3.59
N ASN A 111 11.34 10.54 4.24
CA ASN A 111 11.71 11.27 5.45
C ASN A 111 10.72 10.96 6.58
N PHE A 112 10.52 9.67 6.85
CA PHE A 112 9.58 9.27 7.88
C PHE A 112 10.03 9.73 9.27
N LYS A 113 9.10 10.30 10.02
CA LYS A 113 9.27 10.52 11.47
C LYS A 113 9.01 9.24 12.24
N LYS A 114 8.20 8.35 11.67
CA LYS A 114 7.84 7.09 12.29
C LYS A 114 7.72 6.00 11.21
N LEU A 115 8.37 4.88 11.46
CA LEU A 115 8.32 3.71 10.60
C LEU A 115 7.80 2.54 11.41
N MET A 116 6.80 1.84 10.88
CA MET A 116 6.17 0.72 11.56
C MET A 116 6.04 -0.47 10.62
N PRO A 117 6.29 -1.69 11.09
CA PRO A 117 5.87 -2.87 10.33
C PRO A 117 4.36 -3.02 10.46
N PRO A 118 3.66 -3.43 9.38
CA PRO A 118 2.21 -3.62 9.48
C PRO A 118 1.88 -4.87 10.31
N PHE A 119 2.60 -5.94 10.06
CA PHE A 119 2.54 -7.20 10.78
C PHE A 119 3.70 -8.08 10.30
N MET A 120 4.05 -9.07 11.08
CA MET A 120 5.09 -10.06 10.74
C MET A 120 4.43 -11.29 10.13
N GLU A 121 4.94 -11.70 8.98
CA GLU A 121 4.53 -12.96 8.35
C GLU A 121 5.02 -14.17 9.12
#